data_2806a5d12c2b6f8d3a121ec5c1ed683c
#
_entry.id   2806a5d12c2b6f8d3a121ec5c1ed683c
#
_cell.length_a   1.000
_cell.length_b   1.000
_cell.length_c   1.000
_cell.angle_alpha   90.00
_cell.angle_beta   90.00
_cell.angle_gamma   90.00
#
_symmetry.space_group_name_H-M   'P 1'
#
loop_
_entity.id
_entity.type
_entity.pdbx_description
1 polymer ?
#
loop_
_entity_poly.entity_id
_entity_poly.type
_entity_poly.pdbx_seq_one_letter_code
_entity_poly.pdbx_strand_id
1 'polypeptide(L)'
;MRVSRFPFRSLLTVLLLPVTVMAGSASAQLSAEDADDTPLPAVSRAHLPPQELSAKVLYQLLLAEIAAQRDRLNLSVNTYLDLARSTGDPRVSQRATEVAVFARNPKAALEAARLWSQQDPDSDRARQNLSGLLVSEGKLSEARPYLEQMLSKAGPQTGPLFMNLHSLLAQHADKDAVAALVEQLAKPYPKLPEASYAVALAALDAGKIDRAKAAASEADAKRPGWESAALLYGQILQTGKDPAAVRSFYRSFLDKYPKSQDVRLIYARLLVDDKLFPAAREQFQAILKAAPDNPDFTLAVGLLSMQLQDYAAAETYLQKVLTLGYREPDTVRFYLGQLHEEQKDWAGAAQWYGQVESGDQFVLSRMRIAVMLSRQNRLQEGRDLLHSLPAENAEQRTLLAQADAQLLSDVHNYQEAWNVLSDGLTRVPDSSELLYDRAMVAEKMNRIDLLEADLRKVIALKPEHAHAYNALGYTLADRTERFSEALELIQKAVALAPGDPFIIDSLGWVQFRLGRLEDAQHTLKDAYDRQPDPEIAAHLGQVLWAQGQKDAATRLWQASYKANPDSEALRAALEQHTH
;
A
#
# COMPACT_ATOMS: atom_id res chain seq x y z
N MET A 1 -9.60 -26.21 15.42
CA MET A 1 -9.18 -24.94 14.82
C MET A 1 -7.89 -25.15 14.04
N ARG A 2 -7.95 -25.05 12.72
CA ARG A 2 -6.73 -25.03 11.89
C ARG A 2 -5.91 -23.83 12.36
N VAL A 3 -4.63 -24.04 12.67
CA VAL A 3 -3.65 -22.99 12.79
C VAL A 3 -3.92 -22.02 11.64
N SER A 4 -4.39 -20.83 11.95
CA SER A 4 -4.70 -19.82 10.97
C SER A 4 -3.45 -19.72 10.09
N ARG A 5 -3.57 -20.15 8.82
CA ARG A 5 -2.62 -19.77 7.80
C ARG A 5 -2.66 -18.26 7.84
N PHE A 6 -1.68 -17.68 8.50
CA PHE A 6 -1.49 -16.23 8.43
C PHE A 6 -1.57 -15.89 6.95
N PRO A 7 -2.50 -15.03 6.54
CA PRO A 7 -2.72 -14.80 5.14
C PRO A 7 -1.41 -14.27 4.56
N PHE A 8 -0.92 -14.93 3.53
CA PHE A 8 0.19 -14.52 2.66
C PHE A 8 0.03 -13.06 2.12
N ARG A 9 -1.04 -12.37 2.52
CA ARG A 9 -1.32 -10.96 2.21
C ARG A 9 -0.24 -9.99 2.69
N SER A 10 0.49 -10.30 3.75
CA SER A 10 1.58 -9.44 4.24
C SER A 10 2.88 -9.58 3.43
N LEU A 11 3.10 -10.71 2.74
CA LEU A 11 4.27 -10.93 1.89
C LEU A 11 4.31 -10.00 0.66
N LEU A 12 3.14 -9.66 0.11
CA LEU A 12 3.02 -8.83 -1.08
C LEU A 12 3.23 -7.34 -0.82
N THR A 13 3.09 -6.88 0.42
CA THR A 13 3.27 -5.46 0.76
C THR A 13 4.72 -4.99 0.61
N VAL A 14 5.70 -5.87 0.77
CA VAL A 14 7.12 -5.54 0.57
C VAL A 14 7.46 -5.32 -0.91
N LEU A 15 6.75 -5.98 -1.84
CA LEU A 15 6.89 -5.77 -3.28
C LEU A 15 6.23 -4.48 -3.78
N LEU A 16 5.35 -3.89 -2.97
CA LEU A 16 4.56 -2.70 -3.27
C LEU A 16 5.15 -1.40 -2.72
N LEU A 17 6.37 -1.41 -2.17
CA LEU A 17 7.03 -0.15 -1.82
C LEU A 17 6.98 0.77 -3.04
N PRO A 18 6.43 2.01 -2.90
CA PRO A 18 6.44 2.96 -3.99
C PRO A 18 7.90 3.21 -4.35
N VAL A 19 8.37 2.63 -5.45
CA VAL A 19 9.44 3.29 -6.17
C VAL A 19 8.77 4.55 -6.67
N THR A 20 8.96 5.63 -5.92
CA THR A 20 8.90 6.94 -6.53
C THR A 20 9.75 6.78 -7.78
N VAL A 21 9.12 6.75 -8.94
CA VAL A 21 9.80 7.02 -10.18
C VAL A 21 10.39 8.39 -9.93
N MET A 22 11.66 8.41 -9.55
CA MET A 22 12.47 9.58 -9.65
C MET A 22 12.56 9.84 -11.16
N ALA A 23 11.51 10.42 -11.74
CA ALA A 23 11.73 11.35 -12.80
C ALA A 23 12.80 12.29 -12.24
N GLY A 24 14.01 12.20 -12.77
CA GLY A 24 15.16 12.93 -12.25
C GLY A 24 14.85 14.42 -12.15
N SER A 25 14.13 14.79 -11.12
CA SER A 25 14.14 16.11 -10.54
C SER A 25 15.41 16.12 -9.69
N ALA A 26 16.51 16.52 -10.31
CA ALA A 26 17.52 17.24 -9.57
C ALA A 26 16.80 18.47 -8.98
N SER A 27 16.06 18.24 -7.88
CA SER A 27 15.75 19.29 -6.94
C SER A 27 17.10 19.60 -6.30
N ALA A 28 17.78 20.62 -6.86
CA ALA A 28 18.81 21.32 -6.14
C ALA A 28 18.17 21.79 -4.83
N GLN A 29 18.32 20.99 -3.78
CA GLN A 29 18.25 21.47 -2.42
C GLN A 29 19.41 22.47 -2.32
N LEU A 30 19.07 23.75 -2.41
CA LEU A 30 19.93 24.82 -1.95
C LEU A 30 20.08 24.60 -0.43
N SER A 31 21.10 23.81 -0.05
CA SER A 31 21.67 23.86 1.28
C SER A 31 22.26 25.27 1.45
N ALA A 32 21.92 25.90 2.56
CA ALA A 32 22.30 27.28 2.90
C ALA A 32 23.79 27.43 3.27
N GLU A 33 24.68 26.55 2.79
CA GLU A 33 26.09 26.52 3.18
C GLU A 33 27.11 26.68 2.03
N ASP A 34 26.66 26.77 0.76
CA ASP A 34 27.56 27.13 -0.34
C ASP A 34 27.13 28.49 -0.91
N ALA A 35 27.51 29.54 -0.24
CA ALA A 35 27.64 30.85 -0.85
C ALA A 35 28.86 30.79 -1.80
N ASP A 36 28.70 30.09 -2.93
CA ASP A 36 29.66 30.03 -3.99
C ASP A 36 29.70 31.41 -4.68
N ASP A 37 30.86 31.99 -4.69
CA ASP A 37 31.23 33.27 -5.30
C ASP A 37 31.19 33.18 -6.84
N THR A 38 30.16 32.54 -7.43
CA THR A 38 29.90 32.56 -8.86
C THR A 38 29.38 33.95 -9.23
N PRO A 39 30.07 34.67 -10.08
CA PRO A 39 29.61 35.99 -10.51
C PRO A 39 28.22 35.85 -11.15
N LEU A 40 27.25 36.60 -10.61
CA LEU A 40 25.90 36.69 -11.16
C LEU A 40 26.01 36.96 -12.69
N PRO A 41 25.26 36.24 -13.53
CA PRO A 41 25.28 36.48 -14.97
C PRO A 41 24.99 37.97 -15.21
N ALA A 42 25.94 38.63 -15.86
CA ALA A 42 25.92 40.07 -16.06
C ALA A 42 24.63 40.48 -16.81
N VAL A 43 23.80 41.29 -16.16
CA VAL A 43 22.71 42.00 -16.86
C VAL A 43 23.32 42.69 -18.09
N SER A 44 22.71 42.51 -19.25
CA SER A 44 23.19 43.14 -20.46
C SER A 44 23.35 44.65 -20.22
N ARG A 45 24.55 45.17 -20.35
CA ARG A 45 24.82 46.61 -20.16
C ARG A 45 23.94 47.51 -21.03
N ALA A 46 23.37 46.96 -22.11
CA ALA A 46 22.47 47.67 -23.03
C ALA A 46 21.13 48.08 -22.38
N HIS A 47 20.70 47.40 -21.29
CA HIS A 47 19.42 47.69 -20.62
C HIS A 47 19.59 48.38 -19.26
N LEU A 48 20.81 48.80 -18.89
CA LEU A 48 21.01 49.54 -17.65
C LEU A 48 20.74 51.02 -17.88
N PRO A 49 19.79 51.61 -17.13
CA PRO A 49 19.52 53.04 -17.24
C PRO A 49 20.73 53.86 -16.75
N PRO A 50 20.98 55.04 -17.31
CA PRO A 50 21.98 55.98 -16.81
C PRO A 50 21.47 56.56 -15.48
N GLN A 51 21.77 55.89 -14.37
CA GLN A 51 21.33 56.33 -13.04
C GLN A 51 22.51 56.85 -12.23
N GLU A 52 22.38 58.07 -11.71
CA GLU A 52 23.28 58.56 -10.69
C GLU A 52 22.86 57.99 -9.31
N LEU A 53 23.84 57.53 -8.55
CA LEU A 53 23.62 57.05 -7.19
C LEU A 53 23.37 58.24 -6.26
N SER A 54 22.13 58.80 -6.31
CA SER A 54 21.77 59.91 -5.44
C SER A 54 21.65 59.46 -3.99
N ALA A 55 21.82 60.36 -3.05
CA ALA A 55 21.65 60.08 -1.62
C ALA A 55 20.26 59.44 -1.30
N LYS A 56 19.20 59.82 -2.05
CA LYS A 56 17.86 59.24 -1.93
C LYS A 56 17.81 57.78 -2.37
N VAL A 57 18.41 57.45 -3.54
CA VAL A 57 18.45 56.08 -4.05
C VAL A 57 19.25 55.19 -3.10
N LEU A 58 20.42 55.65 -2.64
CA LEU A 58 21.23 54.91 -1.68
C LEU A 58 20.48 54.68 -0.36
N TYR A 59 19.83 55.68 0.18
CA TYR A 59 19.02 55.57 1.41
C TYR A 59 17.90 54.51 1.25
N GLN A 60 17.14 54.56 0.16
CA GLN A 60 16.06 53.60 -0.07
C GLN A 60 16.58 52.18 -0.22
N LEU A 61 17.71 51.98 -0.93
CA LEU A 61 18.33 50.65 -1.11
C LEU A 61 18.78 50.06 0.23
N LEU A 62 19.47 50.87 1.06
CA LEU A 62 19.89 50.46 2.40
C LEU A 62 18.68 50.19 3.31
N LEU A 63 17.64 51.05 3.26
CA LEU A 63 16.41 50.87 4.01
C LEU A 63 15.75 49.52 3.66
N ALA A 64 15.62 49.21 2.37
CA ALA A 64 15.00 47.99 1.91
C ALA A 64 15.78 46.72 2.33
N GLU A 65 17.13 46.72 2.20
CA GLU A 65 17.95 45.57 2.61
C GLU A 65 17.95 45.40 4.11
N ILE A 66 18.13 46.46 4.92
CA ILE A 66 18.07 46.38 6.38
C ILE A 66 16.67 45.92 6.85
N ALA A 67 15.61 46.39 6.21
CA ALA A 67 14.26 45.94 6.51
C ALA A 67 14.07 44.43 6.23
N ALA A 68 14.61 43.92 5.13
CA ALA A 68 14.60 42.49 4.80
C ALA A 68 15.35 41.68 5.88
N GLN A 69 16.56 42.10 6.26
CA GLN A 69 17.38 41.41 7.26
C GLN A 69 16.74 41.42 8.66
N ARG A 70 15.89 42.42 8.96
CA ARG A 70 15.19 42.54 10.24
C ARG A 70 13.75 42.01 10.20
N ASP A 71 13.44 41.16 9.23
CA ASP A 71 12.12 40.55 9.02
C ASP A 71 10.96 41.56 8.86
N ARG A 72 11.30 42.81 8.47
CA ARG A 72 10.32 43.82 8.13
C ARG A 72 9.95 43.75 6.64
N LEU A 73 9.48 42.58 6.22
CA LEU A 73 9.33 42.23 4.81
C LEU A 73 8.41 43.17 4.03
N ASN A 74 7.29 43.61 4.61
CA ASN A 74 6.37 44.52 3.94
C ASN A 74 7.02 45.89 3.64
N LEU A 75 7.83 46.39 4.56
CA LEU A 75 8.58 47.63 4.33
C LEU A 75 9.61 47.45 3.23
N SER A 76 10.35 46.34 3.27
CA SER A 76 11.34 46.02 2.24
C SER A 76 10.72 45.93 0.85
N VAL A 77 9.65 45.13 0.70
CA VAL A 77 8.91 44.93 -0.55
C VAL A 77 8.44 46.27 -1.15
N ASN A 78 7.75 47.09 -0.33
CA ASN A 78 7.23 48.37 -0.80
C ASN A 78 8.37 49.32 -1.24
N THR A 79 9.44 49.39 -0.44
CA THR A 79 10.59 50.26 -0.76
C THR A 79 11.30 49.81 -2.02
N TYR A 80 11.47 48.47 -2.22
CA TYR A 80 12.04 47.94 -3.46
C TYR A 80 11.17 48.19 -4.70
N LEU A 81 9.85 48.05 -4.58
CA LEU A 81 8.91 48.34 -5.66
C LEU A 81 8.97 49.81 -6.07
N ASP A 82 8.96 50.74 -5.09
CA ASP A 82 9.07 52.17 -5.36
C ASP A 82 10.41 52.54 -6.00
N LEU A 83 11.48 51.90 -5.53
CA LEU A 83 12.81 52.08 -6.13
C LEU A 83 12.87 51.52 -7.55
N ALA A 84 12.31 50.32 -7.81
CA ALA A 84 12.24 49.70 -9.13
C ALA A 84 11.47 50.55 -10.15
N ARG A 85 10.33 51.15 -9.71
CA ARG A 85 9.56 52.09 -10.57
C ARG A 85 10.31 53.38 -10.86
N SER A 86 11.02 53.94 -9.86
CA SER A 86 11.68 55.24 -9.98
C SER A 86 13.01 55.15 -10.72
N THR A 87 13.74 54.05 -10.62
CA THR A 87 15.04 53.88 -11.26
C THR A 87 14.94 53.27 -12.65
N GLY A 88 13.93 52.44 -12.91
CA GLY A 88 13.86 51.64 -14.14
C GLY A 88 14.99 50.61 -14.26
N ASP A 89 15.71 50.32 -13.17
CA ASP A 89 16.85 49.41 -13.19
C ASP A 89 16.37 47.94 -13.01
N PRO A 90 16.62 47.06 -13.98
CA PRO A 90 16.18 45.68 -13.94
C PRO A 90 16.76 44.89 -12.75
N ARG A 91 17.93 45.26 -12.23
CA ARG A 91 18.52 44.62 -11.04
C ARG A 91 17.70 44.90 -9.78
N VAL A 92 17.17 46.12 -9.67
CA VAL A 92 16.28 46.50 -8.56
C VAL A 92 14.94 45.74 -8.65
N SER A 93 14.40 45.64 -9.88
CA SER A 93 13.16 44.90 -10.13
C SER A 93 13.32 43.40 -9.87
N GLN A 94 14.47 42.82 -10.23
CA GLN A 94 14.84 41.45 -9.88
C GLN A 94 14.83 41.28 -8.36
N ARG A 95 15.55 42.16 -7.64
CA ARG A 95 15.61 42.07 -6.16
C ARG A 95 14.26 42.28 -5.51
N ALA A 96 13.45 43.20 -6.02
CA ALA A 96 12.07 43.39 -5.59
C ALA A 96 11.23 42.10 -5.74
N THR A 97 11.40 41.37 -6.86
CA THR A 97 10.73 40.10 -7.12
C THR A 97 11.14 39.05 -6.09
N GLU A 98 12.46 38.89 -5.86
CA GLU A 98 13.00 37.92 -4.91
C GLU A 98 12.48 38.16 -3.47
N VAL A 99 12.53 39.42 -3.02
CA VAL A 99 12.06 39.80 -1.68
C VAL A 99 10.54 39.64 -1.55
N ALA A 100 9.77 39.97 -2.59
CA ALA A 100 8.32 39.81 -2.56
C ALA A 100 7.89 38.33 -2.55
N VAL A 101 8.61 37.45 -3.28
CA VAL A 101 8.41 35.99 -3.23
C VAL A 101 8.74 35.46 -1.83
N PHE A 102 9.88 35.86 -1.26
CA PHE A 102 10.27 35.48 0.09
C PHE A 102 9.24 35.96 1.14
N ALA A 103 8.72 37.17 0.98
CA ALA A 103 7.68 37.75 1.83
C ALA A 103 6.30 37.10 1.65
N ARG A 104 6.15 36.12 0.75
CA ARG A 104 4.88 35.48 0.38
C ARG A 104 3.82 36.52 -0.02
N ASN A 105 4.22 37.56 -0.72
CA ASN A 105 3.33 38.60 -1.23
C ASN A 105 3.19 38.45 -2.77
N PRO A 106 2.25 37.61 -3.24
CA PRO A 106 2.15 37.27 -4.66
C PRO A 106 1.80 38.47 -5.54
N LYS A 107 1.00 39.41 -5.05
CA LYS A 107 0.66 40.62 -5.80
C LYS A 107 1.88 41.49 -6.07
N ALA A 108 2.68 41.75 -5.05
CA ALA A 108 3.91 42.52 -5.16
C ALA A 108 4.97 41.79 -6.00
N ALA A 109 5.09 40.45 -5.83
CA ALA A 109 6.00 39.64 -6.64
C ALA A 109 5.66 39.70 -8.13
N LEU A 110 4.38 39.58 -8.48
CA LEU A 110 3.91 39.69 -9.86
C LEU A 110 4.15 41.08 -10.46
N GLU A 111 3.91 42.13 -9.66
CA GLU A 111 4.19 43.50 -10.11
C GLU A 111 5.69 43.73 -10.35
N ALA A 112 6.54 43.33 -9.42
CA ALA A 112 7.99 43.43 -9.53
C ALA A 112 8.52 42.63 -10.75
N ALA A 113 8.02 41.41 -10.98
CA ALA A 113 8.40 40.58 -12.11
C ALA A 113 7.97 41.18 -13.47
N ARG A 114 6.80 41.85 -13.52
CA ARG A 114 6.38 42.61 -14.71
C ARG A 114 7.30 43.77 -15.01
N LEU A 115 7.66 44.55 -13.99
CA LEU A 115 8.63 45.64 -14.14
C LEU A 115 9.98 45.08 -14.64
N TRP A 116 10.47 44.00 -14.06
CA TRP A 116 11.71 43.37 -14.47
C TRP A 116 11.67 42.92 -15.94
N SER A 117 10.60 42.22 -16.37
CA SER A 117 10.44 41.78 -17.74
C SER A 117 10.29 42.95 -18.75
N GLN A 118 9.73 44.08 -18.34
CA GLN A 118 9.65 45.30 -19.17
C GLN A 118 10.99 46.03 -19.29
N GLN A 119 11.77 46.06 -18.21
CA GLN A 119 13.05 46.75 -18.14
C GLN A 119 14.20 45.97 -18.79
N ASP A 120 14.09 44.61 -18.77
CA ASP A 120 15.03 43.71 -19.43
C ASP A 120 14.27 42.66 -20.26
N PRO A 121 13.79 43.04 -21.47
CA PRO A 121 12.99 42.14 -22.33
C PRO A 121 13.75 40.92 -22.83
N ASP A 122 15.09 40.96 -22.83
CA ASP A 122 15.94 39.87 -23.30
C ASP A 122 16.31 38.88 -22.20
N SER A 123 15.98 39.19 -20.95
CA SER A 123 16.26 38.32 -19.81
C SER A 123 15.37 37.09 -19.78
N ASP A 124 15.96 35.91 -20.04
CA ASP A 124 15.26 34.62 -19.90
C ASP A 124 14.81 34.38 -18.44
N ARG A 125 15.60 34.84 -17.47
CA ARG A 125 15.30 34.75 -16.04
C ARG A 125 14.08 35.59 -15.63
N ALA A 126 13.96 36.83 -16.18
CA ALA A 126 12.80 37.66 -15.94
C ALA A 126 11.52 37.01 -16.49
N ARG A 127 11.58 36.47 -17.72
CA ARG A 127 10.46 35.78 -18.35
C ARG A 127 10.05 34.50 -17.57
N GLN A 128 11.03 33.72 -17.14
CA GLN A 128 10.80 32.51 -16.38
C GLN A 128 10.10 32.83 -15.04
N ASN A 129 10.60 33.80 -14.28
CA ASN A 129 9.99 34.22 -13.03
C ASN A 129 8.57 34.78 -13.24
N LEU A 130 8.37 35.64 -14.24
CA LEU A 130 7.06 36.20 -14.54
C LEU A 130 6.06 35.13 -14.96
N SER A 131 6.46 34.19 -15.85
CA SER A 131 5.57 33.11 -16.26
C SER A 131 5.20 32.20 -15.07
N GLY A 132 6.15 31.85 -14.20
CA GLY A 132 5.90 31.06 -12.99
C GLY A 132 4.92 31.74 -12.03
N LEU A 133 5.11 33.05 -11.78
CA LEU A 133 4.21 33.82 -10.93
C LEU A 133 2.81 34.00 -11.55
N LEU A 134 2.70 34.18 -12.86
CA LEU A 134 1.42 34.23 -13.55
C LEU A 134 0.66 32.89 -13.46
N VAL A 135 1.38 31.77 -13.58
CA VAL A 135 0.80 30.44 -13.41
C VAL A 135 0.34 30.23 -11.98
N SER A 136 1.15 30.57 -10.97
CA SER A 136 0.78 30.41 -9.56
C SER A 136 -0.43 31.25 -9.16
N GLU A 137 -0.62 32.42 -9.81
CA GLU A 137 -1.78 33.30 -9.62
C GLU A 137 -3.00 32.92 -10.49
N GLY A 138 -2.95 31.81 -11.20
CA GLY A 138 -4.07 31.34 -12.03
C GLY A 138 -4.26 32.12 -13.34
N LYS A 139 -3.29 32.97 -13.74
CA LYS A 139 -3.38 33.85 -14.91
C LYS A 139 -2.81 33.21 -16.16
N LEU A 140 -3.31 32.02 -16.52
CA LEU A 140 -2.77 31.21 -17.62
C LEU A 140 -2.76 31.91 -18.97
N SER A 141 -3.80 32.71 -19.27
CA SER A 141 -3.87 33.47 -20.52
C SER A 141 -2.78 34.54 -20.64
N GLU A 142 -2.40 35.14 -19.49
CA GLU A 142 -1.30 36.11 -19.47
C GLU A 142 0.08 35.40 -19.47
N ALA A 143 0.19 34.19 -18.88
CA ALA A 143 1.42 33.40 -18.87
C ALA A 143 1.78 32.86 -20.27
N ARG A 144 0.78 32.54 -21.09
CA ARG A 144 0.94 31.90 -22.38
C ARG A 144 1.99 32.55 -23.30
N PRO A 145 1.99 33.86 -23.62
CA PRO A 145 2.93 34.45 -24.52
C PRO A 145 4.39 34.32 -24.03
N TYR A 146 4.61 34.33 -22.73
CA TYR A 146 5.94 34.14 -22.13
C TYR A 146 6.41 32.70 -22.28
N LEU A 147 5.50 31.71 -22.05
CA LEU A 147 5.80 30.30 -22.25
C LEU A 147 6.06 29.96 -23.71
N GLU A 148 5.27 30.52 -24.64
CA GLU A 148 5.50 30.41 -26.11
C GLU A 148 6.88 30.95 -26.48
N GLN A 149 7.25 32.11 -25.96
CA GLN A 149 8.55 32.70 -26.23
C GLN A 149 9.70 31.88 -25.65
N MET A 150 9.55 31.35 -24.43
CA MET A 150 10.53 30.46 -23.81
C MET A 150 10.75 29.22 -24.67
N LEU A 151 9.68 28.55 -25.10
CA LEU A 151 9.73 27.35 -25.93
C LEU A 151 10.38 27.65 -27.31
N SER A 152 10.06 28.81 -27.94
CA SER A 152 10.59 29.17 -29.24
C SER A 152 12.10 29.50 -29.23
N LYS A 153 12.60 30.04 -28.11
CA LYS A 153 14.02 30.37 -27.93
C LYS A 153 14.86 29.19 -27.40
N ALA A 154 14.22 28.13 -26.91
CA ALA A 154 14.91 27.04 -26.21
C ALA A 154 15.78 26.15 -27.11
N GLY A 155 15.55 26.12 -28.41
CA GLY A 155 16.33 25.28 -29.33
C GLY A 155 16.34 23.81 -28.92
N PRO A 156 17.51 23.22 -28.62
CA PRO A 156 17.60 21.82 -28.18
C PRO A 156 16.90 21.53 -26.83
N GLN A 157 16.69 22.55 -26.00
CA GLN A 157 16.05 22.43 -24.69
C GLN A 157 14.51 22.46 -24.75
N THR A 158 13.91 22.60 -25.94
CA THR A 158 12.44 22.64 -26.09
C THR A 158 11.77 21.35 -25.56
N GLY A 159 12.35 20.19 -25.86
CA GLY A 159 11.85 18.91 -25.32
C GLY A 159 11.87 18.85 -23.79
N PRO A 160 13.03 19.04 -23.12
CA PRO A 160 13.11 19.16 -21.67
C PRO A 160 12.14 20.17 -21.06
N LEU A 161 11.93 21.34 -21.71
CA LEU A 161 10.94 22.30 -21.21
C LEU A 161 9.51 21.75 -21.24
N PHE A 162 9.11 21.02 -22.29
CA PHE A 162 7.80 20.37 -22.33
C PHE A 162 7.64 19.34 -21.19
N MET A 163 8.69 18.57 -20.89
CA MET A 163 8.66 17.62 -19.77
C MET A 163 8.48 18.30 -18.42
N ASN A 164 9.03 19.51 -18.26
CA ASN A 164 8.92 20.29 -17.02
C ASN A 164 7.61 21.09 -16.90
N LEU A 165 6.86 21.29 -17.98
CA LEU A 165 5.59 22.03 -17.93
C LEU A 165 4.59 21.44 -16.95
N HIS A 166 4.54 20.12 -16.82
CA HIS A 166 3.66 19.48 -15.85
C HIS A 166 3.96 19.92 -14.43
N SER A 167 5.22 19.92 -14.00
CA SER A 167 5.61 20.35 -12.65
C SER A 167 5.24 21.81 -12.38
N LEU A 168 5.36 22.67 -13.39
CA LEU A 168 4.99 24.07 -13.30
C LEU A 168 3.47 24.27 -13.18
N LEU A 169 2.67 23.46 -13.87
CA LEU A 169 1.23 23.60 -14.01
C LEU A 169 0.42 22.69 -13.08
N ALA A 170 1.08 21.70 -12.45
CA ALA A 170 0.42 20.64 -11.67
C ALA A 170 -0.42 21.15 -10.49
N GLN A 171 -0.03 22.27 -9.88
CA GLN A 171 -0.75 22.83 -8.72
C GLN A 171 -1.95 23.71 -9.12
N HIS A 172 -2.14 24.00 -10.41
CA HIS A 172 -3.25 24.82 -10.87
C HIS A 172 -4.58 24.08 -10.73
N ALA A 173 -5.58 24.74 -10.12
CA ALA A 173 -6.86 24.11 -9.80
C ALA A 173 -7.68 23.74 -11.05
N ASP A 174 -7.66 24.60 -12.09
CA ASP A 174 -8.41 24.39 -13.34
C ASP A 174 -7.59 23.53 -14.31
N LYS A 175 -7.78 22.22 -14.24
CA LYS A 175 -7.09 21.24 -15.09
C LYS A 175 -7.51 21.34 -16.57
N ASP A 176 -8.75 21.77 -16.84
CA ASP A 176 -9.23 21.99 -18.19
C ASP A 176 -8.52 23.15 -18.87
N ALA A 177 -8.34 24.26 -18.16
CA ALA A 177 -7.58 25.41 -18.65
C ALA A 177 -6.10 25.07 -18.88
N VAL A 178 -5.51 24.27 -17.98
CA VAL A 178 -4.14 23.76 -18.13
C VAL A 178 -4.02 22.90 -19.39
N ALA A 179 -4.92 21.93 -19.61
CA ALA A 179 -4.90 21.08 -20.79
C ALA A 179 -5.03 21.89 -22.08
N ALA A 180 -5.92 22.89 -22.10
CA ALA A 180 -6.10 23.77 -23.25
C ALA A 180 -4.84 24.60 -23.53
N LEU A 181 -4.17 25.12 -22.49
CA LEU A 181 -2.91 25.85 -22.61
C LEU A 181 -1.80 24.96 -23.18
N VAL A 182 -1.59 23.77 -22.61
CA VAL A 182 -0.54 22.83 -23.06
C VAL A 182 -0.78 22.41 -24.51
N GLU A 183 -2.03 22.17 -24.90
CA GLU A 183 -2.40 21.87 -26.28
C GLU A 183 -2.03 23.01 -27.24
N GLN A 184 -2.26 24.27 -26.83
CA GLN A 184 -1.89 25.44 -27.65
C GLN A 184 -0.36 25.58 -27.75
N LEU A 185 0.37 25.40 -26.66
CA LEU A 185 1.83 25.44 -26.63
C LEU A 185 2.47 24.33 -27.49
N ALA A 186 1.84 23.18 -27.61
CA ALA A 186 2.31 22.04 -28.38
C ALA A 186 2.10 22.19 -29.91
N LYS A 187 1.11 22.99 -30.36
CA LYS A 187 0.77 23.15 -31.79
C LYS A 187 1.95 23.49 -32.71
N PRO A 188 2.87 24.39 -32.35
CA PRO A 188 4.03 24.71 -33.20
C PRO A 188 5.05 23.57 -33.31
N TYR A 189 4.92 22.51 -32.48
CA TYR A 189 5.90 21.42 -32.35
C TYR A 189 5.33 20.04 -32.73
N PRO A 190 4.71 19.86 -33.92
CA PRO A 190 3.97 18.63 -34.27
C PRO A 190 4.88 17.41 -34.40
N LYS A 191 6.18 17.56 -34.52
CA LYS A 191 7.15 16.45 -34.64
C LYS A 191 7.84 16.11 -33.33
N LEU A 192 7.64 16.90 -32.28
CA LEU A 192 8.34 16.73 -31.01
C LEU A 192 7.57 15.73 -30.13
N PRO A 193 8.15 14.59 -29.75
CA PRO A 193 7.47 13.58 -28.91
C PRO A 193 7.13 14.11 -27.51
N GLU A 194 8.00 14.94 -26.91
CA GLU A 194 7.79 15.55 -25.60
C GLU A 194 6.58 16.49 -25.59
N ALA A 195 6.29 17.18 -26.69
CA ALA A 195 5.10 18.01 -26.81
C ALA A 195 3.82 17.17 -26.74
N SER A 196 3.78 16.03 -27.47
CA SER A 196 2.65 15.11 -27.40
C SER A 196 2.53 14.44 -26.03
N TYR A 197 3.65 14.11 -25.39
CA TYR A 197 3.68 13.59 -24.03
C TYR A 197 3.07 14.58 -23.03
N ALA A 198 3.46 15.85 -23.08
CA ALA A 198 2.93 16.90 -22.23
C ALA A 198 1.41 17.08 -22.41
N VAL A 199 0.93 17.02 -23.68
CA VAL A 199 -0.51 17.05 -23.97
C VAL A 199 -1.22 15.83 -23.36
N ALA A 200 -0.63 14.64 -23.49
CA ALA A 200 -1.22 13.42 -22.93
C ALA A 200 -1.36 13.51 -21.42
N LEU A 201 -0.33 14.00 -20.74
CA LEU A 201 -0.31 14.14 -19.28
C LEU A 201 -1.32 15.19 -18.80
N ALA A 202 -1.35 16.36 -19.43
CA ALA A 202 -2.32 17.40 -19.10
C ALA A 202 -3.78 16.98 -19.38
N ALA A 203 -4.00 16.23 -20.47
CA ALA A 203 -5.31 15.68 -20.78
C ALA A 203 -5.76 14.61 -19.77
N LEU A 204 -4.82 13.79 -19.29
CA LEU A 204 -5.09 12.79 -18.22
C LEU A 204 -5.51 13.49 -16.93
N ASP A 205 -4.77 14.51 -16.50
CA ASP A 205 -5.07 15.30 -15.29
C ASP A 205 -6.45 15.99 -15.38
N ALA A 206 -6.87 16.38 -16.59
CA ALA A 206 -8.19 16.95 -16.88
C ALA A 206 -9.29 15.90 -17.08
N GLY A 207 -8.98 14.59 -16.92
CA GLY A 207 -9.94 13.51 -17.13
C GLY A 207 -10.36 13.29 -18.59
N LYS A 208 -9.67 13.89 -19.57
CA LYS A 208 -9.94 13.77 -21.01
C LYS A 208 -9.26 12.52 -21.58
N ILE A 209 -9.76 11.35 -21.17
CA ILE A 209 -9.09 10.06 -21.38
C ILE A 209 -8.82 9.77 -22.86
N ASP A 210 -9.79 10.01 -23.76
CA ASP A 210 -9.61 9.74 -25.19
C ASP A 210 -8.53 10.63 -25.81
N ARG A 211 -8.48 11.92 -25.41
CA ARG A 211 -7.43 12.83 -25.86
C ARG A 211 -6.07 12.43 -25.30
N ALA A 212 -6.02 12.01 -24.02
CA ALA A 212 -4.80 11.51 -23.38
C ALA A 212 -4.26 10.27 -24.13
N LYS A 213 -5.12 9.30 -24.45
CA LYS A 213 -4.74 8.12 -25.26
C LYS A 213 -4.18 8.49 -26.61
N ALA A 214 -4.87 9.38 -27.34
CA ALA A 214 -4.44 9.82 -28.66
C ALA A 214 -3.05 10.49 -28.60
N ALA A 215 -2.86 11.43 -27.66
CA ALA A 215 -1.60 12.15 -27.52
C ALA A 215 -0.45 11.25 -27.06
N ALA A 216 -0.70 10.28 -26.17
CA ALA A 216 0.33 9.31 -25.77
C ALA A 216 0.72 8.38 -26.92
N SER A 217 -0.25 7.94 -27.74
CA SER A 217 0.04 7.19 -28.98
C SER A 217 0.84 8.02 -30.00
N GLU A 218 0.55 9.33 -30.14
CA GLU A 218 1.34 10.23 -30.97
C GLU A 218 2.79 10.35 -30.46
N ALA A 219 2.99 10.40 -29.14
CA ALA A 219 4.32 10.46 -28.55
C ALA A 219 5.15 9.21 -28.87
N ASP A 220 4.54 8.01 -28.71
CA ASP A 220 5.19 6.74 -29.07
C ASP A 220 5.47 6.63 -30.57
N ALA A 221 4.53 7.06 -31.42
CA ALA A 221 4.74 7.06 -32.87
C ALA A 221 5.90 7.97 -33.31
N LYS A 222 6.14 9.10 -32.61
CA LYS A 222 7.25 10.02 -32.87
C LYS A 222 8.59 9.55 -32.31
N ARG A 223 8.57 8.78 -31.22
CA ARG A 223 9.76 8.15 -30.61
C ARG A 223 9.41 6.72 -30.22
N PRO A 224 9.48 5.76 -31.17
CA PRO A 224 9.16 4.37 -30.89
C PRO A 224 10.04 3.77 -29.79
N GLY A 225 9.40 3.09 -28.83
CA GLY A 225 10.09 2.49 -27.69
C GLY A 225 10.45 3.47 -26.56
N TRP A 226 9.83 4.64 -26.55
CA TRP A 226 10.04 5.60 -25.45
C TRP A 226 9.29 5.15 -24.19
N GLU A 227 10.04 4.66 -23.19
CA GLU A 227 9.50 4.05 -21.97
C GLU A 227 8.55 5.00 -21.23
N SER A 228 8.89 6.29 -21.08
CA SER A 228 8.01 7.25 -20.41
C SER A 228 6.63 7.37 -21.08
N ALA A 229 6.59 7.38 -22.41
CA ALA A 229 5.33 7.43 -23.16
C ALA A 229 4.52 6.13 -22.98
N ALA A 230 5.20 4.98 -22.98
CA ALA A 230 4.56 3.69 -22.73
C ALA A 230 4.00 3.59 -21.29
N LEU A 231 4.74 4.06 -20.30
CA LEU A 231 4.28 4.09 -18.91
C LEU A 231 3.06 5.01 -18.74
N LEU A 232 3.08 6.20 -19.37
CA LEU A 232 1.93 7.11 -19.35
C LEU A 232 0.71 6.49 -20.05
N TYR A 233 0.91 5.82 -21.20
CA TYR A 233 -0.18 5.14 -21.90
C TYR A 233 -0.78 4.02 -21.04
N GLY A 234 0.04 3.22 -20.37
CA GLY A 234 -0.39 2.20 -19.44
C GLY A 234 -1.20 2.78 -18.27
N GLN A 235 -0.76 3.90 -17.70
CA GLN A 235 -1.48 4.63 -16.65
C GLN A 235 -2.86 5.12 -17.15
N ILE A 236 -2.92 5.65 -18.38
CA ILE A 236 -4.19 6.05 -18.99
C ILE A 236 -5.14 4.85 -19.17
N LEU A 237 -4.62 3.70 -19.58
CA LEU A 237 -5.42 2.47 -19.70
C LEU A 237 -5.99 2.01 -18.36
N GLN A 238 -5.24 2.15 -17.25
CA GLN A 238 -5.70 1.78 -15.90
C GLN A 238 -6.95 2.56 -15.47
N THR A 239 -7.16 3.80 -15.96
CA THR A 239 -8.38 4.56 -15.66
C THR A 239 -9.64 3.90 -16.19
N GLY A 240 -9.53 3.08 -17.24
CA GLY A 240 -10.63 2.33 -17.85
C GLY A 240 -11.08 1.10 -17.07
N LYS A 241 -10.40 0.75 -15.96
CA LYS A 241 -10.69 -0.43 -15.12
C LYS A 241 -10.71 -1.76 -15.89
N ASP A 242 -9.91 -1.86 -16.94
CA ASP A 242 -9.68 -3.10 -17.70
C ASP A 242 -8.24 -3.58 -17.54
N PRO A 243 -7.94 -4.43 -16.52
CA PRO A 243 -6.60 -4.96 -16.30
C PRO A 243 -6.07 -5.78 -17.48
N ALA A 244 -6.95 -6.44 -18.24
CA ALA A 244 -6.54 -7.25 -19.37
C ALA A 244 -5.98 -6.39 -20.51
N ALA A 245 -6.58 -5.24 -20.79
CA ALA A 245 -6.08 -4.28 -21.79
C ALA A 245 -4.71 -3.73 -21.38
N VAL A 246 -4.51 -3.39 -20.09
CA VAL A 246 -3.21 -2.91 -19.57
C VAL A 246 -2.12 -3.98 -19.73
N ARG A 247 -2.42 -5.22 -19.34
CA ARG A 247 -1.47 -6.35 -19.51
C ARG A 247 -1.11 -6.60 -20.97
N SER A 248 -2.12 -6.61 -21.84
CA SER A 248 -1.92 -6.82 -23.28
C SER A 248 -1.02 -5.74 -23.88
N PHE A 249 -1.22 -4.50 -23.49
CA PHE A 249 -0.38 -3.38 -23.93
C PHE A 249 1.08 -3.54 -23.49
N TYR A 250 1.34 -3.74 -22.20
CA TYR A 250 2.72 -3.88 -21.71
C TYR A 250 3.43 -5.10 -22.30
N ARG A 251 2.70 -6.21 -22.47
CA ARG A 251 3.23 -7.40 -23.12
C ARG A 251 3.67 -7.08 -24.56
N SER A 252 2.75 -6.49 -25.35
CA SER A 252 3.05 -6.14 -26.75
C SER A 252 4.19 -5.12 -26.88
N PHE A 253 4.31 -4.21 -25.93
CA PHE A 253 5.42 -3.26 -25.89
C PHE A 253 6.75 -3.98 -25.62
N LEU A 254 6.78 -4.86 -24.63
CA LEU A 254 7.99 -5.61 -24.27
C LEU A 254 8.40 -6.64 -25.33
N ASP A 255 7.45 -7.16 -26.12
CA ASP A 255 7.76 -8.01 -27.27
C ASP A 255 8.54 -7.26 -28.34
N LYS A 256 8.23 -5.95 -28.56
CA LYS A 256 8.95 -5.09 -29.49
C LYS A 256 10.24 -4.51 -28.91
N TYR A 257 10.22 -4.17 -27.62
CA TYR A 257 11.30 -3.47 -26.93
C TYR A 257 11.74 -4.25 -25.67
N PRO A 258 12.36 -5.43 -25.85
CA PRO A 258 12.67 -6.34 -24.74
C PRO A 258 13.70 -5.81 -23.73
N LYS A 259 14.39 -4.71 -24.06
CA LYS A 259 15.38 -4.08 -23.18
C LYS A 259 14.79 -3.02 -22.25
N SER A 260 13.51 -2.70 -22.38
CA SER A 260 12.80 -1.69 -21.56
C SER A 260 12.61 -2.19 -20.13
N GLN A 261 13.52 -1.82 -19.25
CA GLN A 261 13.54 -2.31 -17.87
C GLN A 261 12.44 -1.65 -17.01
N ASP A 262 12.20 -0.36 -17.17
CA ASP A 262 11.19 0.37 -16.40
C ASP A 262 9.79 -0.14 -16.71
N VAL A 263 9.48 -0.34 -17.99
CA VAL A 263 8.19 -0.93 -18.42
C VAL A 263 8.05 -2.36 -17.92
N ARG A 264 9.12 -3.16 -17.98
CA ARG A 264 9.12 -4.54 -17.47
C ARG A 264 8.84 -4.59 -15.97
N LEU A 265 9.44 -3.68 -15.21
CA LEU A 265 9.23 -3.60 -13.75
C LEU A 265 7.77 -3.27 -13.42
N ILE A 266 7.19 -2.28 -14.08
CA ILE A 266 5.78 -1.93 -13.88
C ILE A 266 4.86 -3.08 -14.29
N TYR A 267 5.17 -3.75 -15.41
CA TYR A 267 4.40 -4.93 -15.84
C TYR A 267 4.51 -6.09 -14.85
N ALA A 268 5.72 -6.37 -14.32
CA ALA A 268 5.92 -7.39 -13.31
C ALA A 268 5.09 -7.14 -12.04
N ARG A 269 5.03 -5.89 -11.58
CA ARG A 269 4.20 -5.50 -10.43
C ARG A 269 2.72 -5.66 -10.70
N LEU A 270 2.24 -5.22 -11.86
CA LEU A 270 0.85 -5.42 -12.27
C LEU A 270 0.46 -6.91 -12.26
N LEU A 271 1.37 -7.79 -12.74
CA LEU A 271 1.14 -9.23 -12.70
C LEU A 271 1.07 -9.78 -11.27
N VAL A 272 1.82 -9.21 -10.32
CA VAL A 272 1.73 -9.56 -8.89
C VAL A 272 0.37 -9.14 -8.33
N ASP A 273 -0.07 -7.92 -8.61
CA ASP A 273 -1.36 -7.39 -8.14
C ASP A 273 -2.54 -8.23 -8.67
N ASP A 274 -2.43 -8.67 -9.91
CA ASP A 274 -3.40 -9.57 -10.56
C ASP A 274 -3.25 -11.05 -10.15
N LYS A 275 -2.31 -11.38 -9.23
CA LYS A 275 -2.00 -12.73 -8.76
C LYS A 275 -1.54 -13.70 -9.86
N LEU A 276 -1.00 -13.18 -10.95
CA LEU A 276 -0.43 -13.94 -12.05
C LEU A 276 1.05 -14.26 -11.77
N PHE A 277 1.30 -14.94 -10.64
CA PHE A 277 2.62 -15.15 -10.06
C PHE A 277 3.65 -15.83 -10.99
N PRO A 278 3.29 -16.86 -11.82
CA PRO A 278 4.22 -17.43 -12.76
C PRO A 278 4.78 -16.40 -13.75
N ALA A 279 3.89 -15.61 -14.37
CA ALA A 279 4.29 -14.58 -15.32
C ALA A 279 5.07 -13.42 -14.64
N ALA A 280 4.68 -13.04 -13.42
CA ALA A 280 5.40 -12.05 -12.63
C ALA A 280 6.85 -12.49 -12.38
N ARG A 281 7.05 -13.75 -11.96
CA ARG A 281 8.39 -14.34 -11.74
C ARG A 281 9.25 -14.30 -13.00
N GLU A 282 8.70 -14.63 -14.15
CA GLU A 282 9.42 -14.54 -15.43
C GLU A 282 9.92 -13.12 -15.72
N GLN A 283 9.07 -12.10 -15.48
CA GLN A 283 9.48 -10.72 -15.70
C GLN A 283 10.56 -10.28 -14.71
N PHE A 284 10.43 -10.60 -13.40
CA PHE A 284 11.49 -10.31 -12.43
C PHE A 284 12.78 -11.05 -12.71
N GLN A 285 12.74 -12.30 -13.18
CA GLN A 285 13.93 -13.02 -13.63
C GLN A 285 14.59 -12.36 -14.84
N ALA A 286 13.79 -11.80 -15.76
CA ALA A 286 14.34 -11.07 -16.90
C ALA A 286 15.02 -9.76 -16.46
N ILE A 287 14.46 -9.05 -15.47
CA ILE A 287 15.09 -7.87 -14.84
C ILE A 287 16.40 -8.29 -14.15
N LEU A 288 16.37 -9.37 -13.39
CA LEU A 288 17.53 -9.86 -12.65
C LEU A 288 18.69 -10.29 -13.56
N LYS A 289 18.42 -10.75 -14.80
CA LYS A 289 19.47 -11.01 -15.80
C LYS A 289 20.24 -9.74 -16.18
N ALA A 290 19.59 -8.59 -16.18
CA ALA A 290 20.22 -7.30 -16.48
C ALA A 290 20.91 -6.69 -15.26
N ALA A 291 20.42 -6.98 -14.04
CA ALA A 291 20.95 -6.50 -12.78
C ALA A 291 21.13 -7.68 -11.78
N PRO A 292 22.10 -8.59 -11.98
CA PRO A 292 22.18 -9.87 -11.28
C PRO A 292 22.46 -9.74 -9.79
N ASP A 293 23.00 -8.62 -9.36
CA ASP A 293 23.38 -8.37 -7.96
C ASP A 293 22.45 -7.36 -7.24
N ASN A 294 21.25 -7.13 -7.83
CA ASN A 294 20.25 -6.32 -7.17
C ASN A 294 19.47 -7.16 -6.13
N PRO A 295 19.59 -6.83 -4.82
CA PRO A 295 18.97 -7.62 -3.77
C PRO A 295 17.45 -7.55 -3.77
N ASP A 296 16.83 -6.40 -4.17
CA ASP A 296 15.38 -6.24 -4.20
C ASP A 296 14.73 -7.14 -5.26
N PHE A 297 15.32 -7.22 -6.47
CA PHE A 297 14.82 -8.11 -7.52
C PHE A 297 15.09 -9.57 -7.21
N THR A 298 16.22 -9.88 -6.54
CA THR A 298 16.52 -11.22 -6.06
C THR A 298 15.50 -11.68 -5.03
N LEU A 299 15.13 -10.80 -4.09
CA LEU A 299 14.08 -11.04 -3.09
C LEU A 299 12.72 -11.28 -3.77
N ALA A 300 12.35 -10.45 -4.75
CA ALA A 300 11.09 -10.61 -5.48
C ALA A 300 10.98 -11.99 -6.14
N VAL A 301 12.05 -12.47 -6.80
CA VAL A 301 12.07 -13.81 -7.39
C VAL A 301 11.99 -14.90 -6.32
N GLY A 302 12.68 -14.74 -5.19
CA GLY A 302 12.63 -15.67 -4.06
C GLY A 302 11.23 -15.80 -3.48
N LEU A 303 10.56 -14.69 -3.19
CA LEU A 303 9.20 -14.67 -2.64
C LEU A 303 8.16 -15.22 -3.63
N LEU A 304 8.28 -14.89 -4.92
CA LEU A 304 7.40 -15.45 -5.96
C LEU A 304 7.62 -16.95 -6.13
N SER A 305 8.85 -17.43 -6.00
CA SER A 305 9.15 -18.87 -6.02
C SER A 305 8.53 -19.58 -4.82
N MET A 306 8.59 -18.98 -3.63
CA MET A 306 7.93 -19.47 -2.44
C MET A 306 6.40 -19.54 -2.61
N GLN A 307 5.78 -18.49 -3.19
CA GLN A 307 4.35 -18.46 -3.49
C GLN A 307 3.94 -19.54 -4.48
N LEU A 308 4.83 -19.90 -5.40
CA LEU A 308 4.64 -20.99 -6.38
C LEU A 308 5.02 -22.37 -5.86
N GLN A 309 5.40 -22.49 -4.59
CA GLN A 309 5.87 -23.71 -3.94
C GLN A 309 7.13 -24.31 -4.61
N ASP A 310 7.88 -23.49 -5.35
CA ASP A 310 9.20 -23.84 -5.88
C ASP A 310 10.24 -23.56 -4.79
N TYR A 311 10.22 -24.41 -3.78
CA TYR A 311 10.98 -24.20 -2.53
C TYR A 311 12.50 -24.20 -2.78
N ALA A 312 13.00 -25.02 -3.71
CA ALA A 312 14.42 -25.05 -4.02
C ALA A 312 14.91 -23.73 -4.65
N ALA A 313 14.14 -23.19 -5.59
CA ALA A 313 14.45 -21.87 -6.16
C ALA A 313 14.30 -20.77 -5.11
N ALA A 314 13.24 -20.80 -4.29
CA ALA A 314 13.01 -19.83 -3.24
C ALA A 314 14.19 -19.75 -2.26
N GLU A 315 14.66 -20.90 -1.78
CA GLU A 315 15.81 -20.99 -0.88
C GLU A 315 17.06 -20.40 -1.50
N THR A 316 17.38 -20.80 -2.75
CA THR A 316 18.54 -20.30 -3.49
C THR A 316 18.54 -18.77 -3.59
N TYR A 317 17.40 -18.19 -3.98
CA TYR A 317 17.30 -16.73 -4.13
C TYR A 317 17.30 -16.01 -2.79
N LEU A 318 16.60 -16.51 -1.77
CA LEU A 318 16.58 -15.87 -0.45
C LEU A 318 17.96 -15.90 0.22
N GLN A 319 18.69 -17.01 0.13
CA GLN A 319 20.08 -17.07 0.60
C GLN A 319 21.00 -16.11 -0.16
N LYS A 320 20.80 -15.99 -1.49
CA LYS A 320 21.54 -15.00 -2.30
C LYS A 320 21.27 -13.57 -1.83
N VAL A 321 20.03 -13.22 -1.45
CA VAL A 321 19.70 -11.90 -0.91
C VAL A 321 20.56 -11.56 0.33
N LEU A 322 20.76 -12.52 1.23
CA LEU A 322 21.63 -12.33 2.41
C LEU A 322 23.09 -12.08 2.00
N THR A 323 23.59 -12.78 0.99
CA THR A 323 24.98 -12.58 0.51
C THR A 323 25.17 -11.24 -0.20
N LEU A 324 24.11 -10.67 -0.77
CA LEU A 324 24.11 -9.37 -1.43
C LEU A 324 24.02 -8.17 -0.44
N GLY A 325 23.94 -8.44 0.86
CA GLY A 325 23.91 -7.38 1.88
C GLY A 325 22.60 -6.60 1.92
N TYR A 326 21.47 -7.31 1.82
CA TYR A 326 20.16 -6.68 1.92
C TYR A 326 19.98 -5.92 3.24
N ARG A 327 19.35 -4.75 3.17
CA ARG A 327 19.20 -3.83 4.31
C ARG A 327 18.45 -4.40 5.52
N GLU A 328 17.57 -5.38 5.30
CA GLU A 328 16.73 -6.01 6.33
C GLU A 328 16.98 -7.53 6.37
N PRO A 329 18.18 -7.99 6.80
CA PRO A 329 18.52 -9.41 6.71
C PRO A 329 17.62 -10.28 7.59
N ASP A 330 17.10 -9.78 8.71
CA ASP A 330 16.22 -10.50 9.62
C ASP A 330 14.87 -10.83 8.98
N THR A 331 14.35 -9.96 8.12
CA THR A 331 13.17 -10.24 7.33
C THR A 331 13.41 -11.42 6.37
N VAL A 332 14.57 -11.48 5.75
CA VAL A 332 14.92 -12.60 4.84
C VAL A 332 15.13 -13.91 5.61
N ARG A 333 15.78 -13.86 6.77
CA ARG A 333 15.93 -15.02 7.67
C ARG A 333 14.57 -15.56 8.13
N PHE A 334 13.64 -14.65 8.40
CA PHE A 334 12.26 -15.02 8.73
C PHE A 334 11.57 -15.74 7.56
N TYR A 335 11.72 -15.27 6.32
CA TYR A 335 11.18 -15.96 5.15
C TYR A 335 11.81 -17.33 4.91
N LEU A 336 13.12 -17.48 5.15
CA LEU A 336 13.77 -18.77 5.11
C LEU A 336 13.22 -19.73 6.18
N GLY A 337 12.96 -19.22 7.39
CA GLY A 337 12.27 -19.98 8.43
C GLY A 337 10.89 -20.45 7.99
N GLN A 338 10.08 -19.58 7.39
CA GLN A 338 8.76 -19.93 6.84
C GLN A 338 8.86 -20.98 5.71
N LEU A 339 9.86 -20.85 4.85
CA LEU A 339 10.12 -21.78 3.77
C LEU A 339 10.34 -23.22 4.29
N HIS A 340 11.19 -23.37 5.29
CA HIS A 340 11.45 -24.67 5.93
C HIS A 340 10.21 -25.18 6.70
N GLU A 341 9.44 -24.28 7.32
CA GLU A 341 8.20 -24.64 7.98
C GLU A 341 7.16 -25.24 7.01
N GLU A 342 6.98 -24.63 5.82
CA GLU A 342 6.09 -25.16 4.77
C GLU A 342 6.54 -26.55 4.28
N GLN A 343 7.83 -26.82 4.28
CA GLN A 343 8.41 -28.12 3.96
C GLN A 343 8.34 -29.12 5.14
N LYS A 344 7.82 -28.68 6.30
CA LYS A 344 7.81 -29.45 7.56
C LYS A 344 9.20 -29.81 8.09
N ASP A 345 10.22 -29.11 7.65
CA ASP A 345 11.57 -29.16 8.23
C ASP A 345 11.62 -28.26 9.48
N TRP A 346 11.12 -28.80 10.59
CA TRP A 346 11.03 -28.06 11.84
C TRP A 346 12.37 -27.65 12.41
N ALA A 347 13.41 -28.43 12.15
CA ALA A 347 14.76 -28.15 12.61
C ALA A 347 15.39 -26.98 11.83
N GLY A 348 15.32 -27.03 10.49
CA GLY A 348 15.77 -25.95 9.62
C GLY A 348 15.00 -24.64 9.87
N ALA A 349 13.66 -24.73 10.03
CA ALA A 349 12.83 -23.59 10.37
C ALA A 349 13.29 -22.93 11.69
N ALA A 350 13.47 -23.73 12.74
CA ALA A 350 13.94 -23.23 14.03
C ALA A 350 15.34 -22.59 13.94
N GLN A 351 16.23 -23.14 13.12
CA GLN A 351 17.57 -22.58 12.89
C GLN A 351 17.50 -21.21 12.22
N TRP A 352 16.70 -21.04 11.18
CA TRP A 352 16.56 -19.77 10.47
C TRP A 352 15.86 -18.71 11.32
N TYR A 353 14.76 -19.07 11.99
CA TYR A 353 14.10 -18.16 12.93
C TYR A 353 15.02 -17.77 14.08
N GLY A 354 15.91 -18.67 14.51
CA GLY A 354 16.91 -18.42 15.56
C GLY A 354 17.92 -17.33 15.21
N GLN A 355 18.21 -17.12 13.92
CA GLN A 355 19.11 -16.09 13.42
C GLN A 355 18.47 -14.70 13.31
N VAL A 356 17.17 -14.56 13.55
CA VAL A 356 16.49 -13.25 13.61
C VAL A 356 16.84 -12.62 14.95
N GLU A 357 17.57 -11.51 14.93
CA GLU A 357 18.15 -10.89 16.14
C GLU A 357 17.37 -9.64 16.59
N SER A 358 16.64 -8.98 15.68
CA SER A 358 16.04 -7.68 15.96
C SER A 358 14.82 -7.39 15.09
N GLY A 359 14.20 -6.23 15.31
CA GLY A 359 13.09 -5.71 14.51
C GLY A 359 11.75 -6.39 14.79
N ASP A 360 10.78 -6.07 13.94
CA ASP A 360 9.38 -6.50 14.09
C ASP A 360 9.19 -8.02 14.04
N GLN A 361 10.14 -8.74 13.41
CA GLN A 361 10.07 -10.19 13.26
C GLN A 361 10.67 -10.96 14.47
N PHE A 362 11.32 -10.28 15.40
CA PHE A 362 12.04 -10.96 16.49
C PHE A 362 11.10 -11.79 17.38
N VAL A 363 10.10 -11.17 17.99
CA VAL A 363 9.17 -11.87 18.89
C VAL A 363 8.42 -12.96 18.13
N LEU A 364 7.96 -12.67 16.91
CA LEU A 364 7.26 -13.65 16.08
C LEU A 364 8.14 -14.85 15.76
N SER A 365 9.43 -14.63 15.44
CA SER A 365 10.40 -15.72 15.22
C SER A 365 10.55 -16.62 16.44
N ARG A 366 10.65 -16.05 17.65
CA ARG A 366 10.72 -16.82 18.89
C ARG A 366 9.46 -17.64 19.15
N MET A 367 8.28 -17.06 18.90
CA MET A 367 7.02 -17.79 18.96
C MET A 367 6.98 -18.95 17.96
N ARG A 368 7.46 -18.74 16.72
CA ARG A 368 7.57 -19.81 15.72
C ARG A 368 8.52 -20.92 16.16
N ILE A 369 9.69 -20.58 16.75
CA ILE A 369 10.60 -21.57 17.31
C ILE A 369 9.91 -22.40 18.39
N ALA A 370 9.13 -21.77 19.28
CA ALA A 370 8.39 -22.48 20.31
C ALA A 370 7.40 -23.51 19.71
N VAL A 371 6.70 -23.13 18.63
CA VAL A 371 5.86 -24.06 17.86
C VAL A 371 6.68 -25.20 17.26
N MET A 372 7.84 -24.89 16.64
CA MET A 372 8.72 -25.92 16.07
C MET A 372 9.25 -26.90 17.11
N LEU A 373 9.61 -26.41 18.29
CA LEU A 373 10.01 -27.24 19.43
C LEU A 373 8.85 -28.16 19.89
N SER A 374 7.65 -27.62 20.02
CA SER A 374 6.45 -28.42 20.34
C SER A 374 6.21 -29.52 19.30
N ARG A 375 6.33 -29.23 17.99
CA ARG A 375 6.22 -30.23 16.91
C ARG A 375 7.28 -31.33 16.97
N GLN A 376 8.41 -31.05 17.62
CA GLN A 376 9.48 -32.00 17.89
C GLN A 376 9.34 -32.72 19.25
N ASN A 377 8.17 -32.66 19.92
CA ASN A 377 7.90 -33.17 21.26
C ASN A 377 8.76 -32.53 22.36
N ARG A 378 9.20 -31.28 22.15
CA ARG A 378 10.00 -30.49 23.10
C ARG A 378 9.17 -29.31 23.63
N LEU A 379 7.92 -29.60 24.04
CA LEU A 379 6.95 -28.59 24.46
C LEU A 379 7.50 -27.68 25.57
N GLN A 380 8.14 -28.27 26.60
CA GLN A 380 8.62 -27.49 27.74
C GLN A 380 9.68 -26.48 27.32
N GLU A 381 10.61 -26.84 26.45
CA GLU A 381 11.61 -25.92 25.94
C GLU A 381 10.99 -24.79 25.12
N GLY A 382 9.92 -25.07 24.35
CA GLY A 382 9.16 -24.05 23.64
C GLY A 382 8.49 -23.06 24.60
N ARG A 383 7.90 -23.55 25.68
CA ARG A 383 7.28 -22.72 26.73
C ARG A 383 8.32 -21.88 27.47
N ASP A 384 9.45 -22.48 27.85
CA ASP A 384 10.56 -21.78 28.52
C ASP A 384 11.10 -20.63 27.64
N LEU A 385 11.18 -20.85 26.33
CA LEU A 385 11.53 -19.81 25.39
C LEU A 385 10.53 -18.65 25.41
N LEU A 386 9.21 -18.94 25.34
CA LEU A 386 8.17 -17.89 25.41
C LEU A 386 8.25 -17.09 26.71
N HIS A 387 8.46 -17.78 27.84
CA HIS A 387 8.58 -17.15 29.16
C HIS A 387 9.83 -16.31 29.32
N SER A 388 10.88 -16.55 28.53
CA SER A 388 12.11 -15.76 28.53
C SER A 388 11.98 -14.43 27.76
N LEU A 389 10.93 -14.26 26.97
CA LEU A 389 10.74 -13.06 26.13
C LEU A 389 10.29 -11.87 26.99
N PRO A 390 10.77 -10.66 26.70
CA PRO A 390 10.32 -9.46 27.38
C PRO A 390 8.84 -9.18 27.03
N ALA A 391 8.08 -8.83 28.06
CA ALA A 391 6.66 -8.47 27.97
C ALA A 391 6.46 -7.07 28.58
N GLU A 392 6.90 -6.05 27.87
CA GLU A 392 6.97 -4.67 28.39
C GLU A 392 5.58 -4.02 28.51
N ASN A 393 4.66 -4.36 27.64
CA ASN A 393 3.31 -3.79 27.60
C ASN A 393 2.21 -4.86 27.64
N ALA A 394 0.96 -4.43 27.77
CA ALA A 394 -0.20 -5.31 27.85
C ALA A 394 -0.40 -6.17 26.59
N GLU A 395 -0.12 -5.61 25.42
CA GLU A 395 -0.27 -6.31 24.14
C GLU A 395 0.72 -7.47 24.02
N GLN A 396 1.99 -7.25 24.36
CA GLN A 396 3.00 -8.31 24.37
C GLN A 396 2.69 -9.39 25.39
N ARG A 397 2.22 -9.02 26.61
CA ARG A 397 1.77 -9.99 27.62
C ARG A 397 0.62 -10.84 27.12
N THR A 398 -0.37 -10.22 26.47
CA THR A 398 -1.50 -10.93 25.86
C THR A 398 -1.00 -11.90 24.79
N LEU A 399 -0.17 -11.42 23.86
CA LEU A 399 0.36 -12.23 22.76
C LEU A 399 1.14 -13.46 23.24
N LEU A 400 2.00 -13.30 24.23
CA LEU A 400 2.80 -14.39 24.76
C LEU A 400 1.94 -15.41 25.56
N ALA A 401 0.96 -14.94 26.32
CA ALA A 401 0.01 -15.83 27.01
C ALA A 401 -0.84 -16.64 26.02
N GLN A 402 -1.30 -16.00 24.94
CA GLN A 402 -2.01 -16.70 23.86
C GLN A 402 -1.13 -17.75 23.17
N ALA A 403 0.13 -17.42 22.89
CA ALA A 403 1.07 -18.35 22.27
C ALA A 403 1.33 -19.58 23.17
N ASP A 404 1.57 -19.38 24.47
CA ASP A 404 1.80 -20.48 25.43
C ASP A 404 0.54 -21.36 25.59
N ALA A 405 -0.62 -20.74 25.71
CA ALA A 405 -1.90 -21.47 25.79
C ALA A 405 -2.20 -22.26 24.50
N GLN A 406 -1.84 -21.72 23.34
CA GLN A 406 -2.01 -22.43 22.07
C GLN A 406 -1.11 -23.66 21.97
N LEU A 407 0.18 -23.56 22.38
CA LEU A 407 1.08 -24.72 22.44
C LEU A 407 0.52 -25.85 23.29
N LEU A 408 -0.06 -25.51 24.44
CA LEU A 408 -0.68 -26.46 25.35
C LEU A 408 -1.97 -27.06 24.75
N SER A 409 -2.77 -26.25 24.07
CA SER A 409 -4.00 -26.68 23.42
C SER A 409 -3.72 -27.64 22.25
N ASP A 410 -2.64 -27.40 21.49
CA ASP A 410 -2.22 -28.26 20.39
C ASP A 410 -1.84 -29.68 20.84
N VAL A 411 -1.40 -29.84 22.08
CA VAL A 411 -1.14 -31.15 22.73
C VAL A 411 -2.24 -31.60 23.64
N HIS A 412 -3.44 -31.02 23.56
CA HIS A 412 -4.64 -31.32 24.32
C HIS A 412 -4.52 -31.13 25.85
N ASN A 413 -3.53 -30.34 26.30
CA ASN A 413 -3.37 -30.00 27.72
C ASN A 413 -4.24 -28.77 28.07
N TYR A 414 -5.55 -28.91 27.95
CA TYR A 414 -6.51 -27.83 28.10
C TYR A 414 -6.55 -27.22 29.50
N GLN A 415 -6.34 -28.03 30.55
CA GLN A 415 -6.33 -27.49 31.91
C GLN A 415 -5.17 -26.51 32.12
N GLU A 416 -3.99 -26.83 31.64
CA GLU A 416 -2.84 -25.94 31.77
C GLU A 416 -2.98 -24.72 30.86
N ALA A 417 -3.54 -24.88 29.66
CA ALA A 417 -3.87 -23.75 28.77
C ALA A 417 -4.85 -22.77 29.47
N TRP A 418 -5.87 -23.30 30.15
CA TRP A 418 -6.78 -22.50 30.97
C TRP A 418 -6.05 -21.73 32.07
N ASN A 419 -5.13 -22.38 32.78
CA ASN A 419 -4.36 -21.78 33.85
C ASN A 419 -3.51 -20.61 33.32
N VAL A 420 -2.80 -20.82 32.20
CA VAL A 420 -1.96 -19.80 31.56
C VAL A 420 -2.78 -18.56 31.15
N LEU A 421 -3.95 -18.77 30.53
CA LEU A 421 -4.83 -17.66 30.15
C LEU A 421 -5.41 -16.94 31.37
N SER A 422 -5.70 -17.71 32.46
CA SER A 422 -6.18 -17.13 33.71
C SER A 422 -5.10 -16.27 34.37
N ASP A 423 -3.85 -16.71 34.39
CA ASP A 423 -2.73 -15.93 34.89
C ASP A 423 -2.50 -14.67 34.01
N GLY A 424 -2.63 -14.79 32.69
CA GLY A 424 -2.63 -13.67 31.76
C GLY A 424 -3.69 -12.62 32.13
N LEU A 425 -4.90 -13.06 32.43
CA LEU A 425 -6.01 -12.19 32.85
C LEU A 425 -5.81 -11.54 34.21
N THR A 426 -4.98 -12.10 35.11
CA THR A 426 -4.63 -11.38 36.35
C THR A 426 -3.76 -10.15 36.08
N ARG A 427 -2.99 -10.16 34.97
CA ARG A 427 -2.10 -9.09 34.56
C ARG A 427 -2.76 -8.11 33.58
N VAL A 428 -3.71 -8.60 32.77
CA VAL A 428 -4.48 -7.82 31.79
C VAL A 428 -5.98 -8.18 31.91
N PRO A 429 -6.68 -7.71 32.96
CA PRO A 429 -8.03 -8.21 33.33
C PRO A 429 -9.12 -8.03 32.28
N ASP A 430 -8.99 -7.00 31.41
CA ASP A 430 -9.98 -6.64 30.40
C ASP A 430 -9.52 -6.96 28.97
N SER A 431 -8.54 -7.88 28.83
CA SER A 431 -8.18 -8.39 27.51
C SER A 431 -9.29 -9.27 26.96
N SER A 432 -10.01 -8.75 25.98
CA SER A 432 -11.04 -9.49 25.23
C SER A 432 -10.46 -10.69 24.49
N GLU A 433 -9.22 -10.59 24.06
CA GLU A 433 -8.47 -11.64 23.36
C GLU A 433 -8.24 -12.84 24.30
N LEU A 434 -7.68 -12.60 25.50
CA LEU A 434 -7.45 -13.66 26.49
C LEU A 434 -8.75 -14.29 26.98
N LEU A 435 -9.79 -13.46 27.20
CA LEU A 435 -11.12 -13.97 27.59
C LEU A 435 -11.71 -14.86 26.50
N TYR A 436 -11.62 -14.45 25.24
CA TYR A 436 -12.12 -15.23 24.11
C TYR A 436 -11.37 -16.57 23.98
N ASP A 437 -10.04 -16.56 24.02
CA ASP A 437 -9.25 -17.78 23.93
C ASP A 437 -9.49 -18.70 25.11
N ARG A 438 -9.66 -18.13 26.33
CA ARG A 438 -9.99 -18.92 27.52
C ARG A 438 -11.37 -19.57 27.40
N ALA A 439 -12.34 -18.86 26.82
CA ALA A 439 -13.66 -19.45 26.52
C ALA A 439 -13.55 -20.61 25.53
N MET A 440 -12.71 -20.49 24.49
CA MET A 440 -12.49 -21.59 23.54
C MET A 440 -11.80 -22.80 24.18
N VAL A 441 -10.91 -22.58 25.14
CA VAL A 441 -10.31 -23.64 25.94
C VAL A 441 -11.37 -24.30 26.84
N ALA A 442 -12.27 -23.52 27.49
CA ALA A 442 -13.37 -24.00 28.28
C ALA A 442 -14.35 -24.88 27.47
N GLU A 443 -14.58 -24.54 26.20
CA GLU A 443 -15.34 -25.37 25.25
C GLU A 443 -14.72 -26.78 25.14
N LYS A 444 -13.40 -26.86 24.91
CA LYS A 444 -12.67 -28.13 24.82
C LYS A 444 -12.67 -28.93 26.12
N MET A 445 -12.77 -28.24 27.25
CA MET A 445 -12.94 -28.85 28.57
C MET A 445 -14.40 -29.24 28.88
N ASN A 446 -15.34 -28.98 27.97
CA ASN A 446 -16.77 -29.14 28.16
C ASN A 446 -17.33 -28.34 29.37
N ARG A 447 -16.74 -27.17 29.66
CA ARG A 447 -17.12 -26.27 30.76
C ARG A 447 -17.91 -25.08 30.22
N ILE A 448 -19.20 -25.35 29.90
CA ILE A 448 -20.08 -24.32 29.29
C ILE A 448 -20.27 -23.12 30.22
N ASP A 449 -20.30 -23.36 31.54
CA ASP A 449 -20.39 -22.33 32.58
C ASP A 449 -19.25 -21.28 32.47
N LEU A 450 -18.04 -21.72 32.27
CA LEU A 450 -16.85 -20.89 32.14
C LEU A 450 -16.81 -20.17 30.78
N LEU A 451 -17.12 -20.90 29.71
CA LEU A 451 -17.24 -20.35 28.37
C LEU A 451 -18.24 -19.18 28.34
N GLU A 452 -19.45 -19.41 28.87
CA GLU A 452 -20.50 -18.39 28.87
C GLU A 452 -20.09 -17.15 29.67
N ALA A 453 -19.46 -17.31 30.84
CA ALA A 453 -19.00 -16.21 31.65
C ALA A 453 -17.99 -15.34 30.91
N ASP A 454 -17.00 -15.95 30.26
CA ASP A 454 -15.97 -15.23 29.54
C ASP A 454 -16.51 -14.56 28.26
N LEU A 455 -17.32 -15.26 27.45
CA LEU A 455 -17.88 -14.68 26.22
C LEU A 455 -18.85 -13.53 26.53
N ARG A 456 -19.63 -13.59 27.59
CA ARG A 456 -20.46 -12.46 28.02
C ARG A 456 -19.61 -11.26 28.43
N LYS A 457 -18.46 -11.48 29.06
CA LYS A 457 -17.52 -10.42 29.38
C LYS A 457 -16.90 -9.84 28.12
N VAL A 458 -16.52 -10.66 27.13
CA VAL A 458 -16.05 -10.19 25.81
C VAL A 458 -17.10 -9.31 25.14
N ILE A 459 -18.36 -9.75 25.10
CA ILE A 459 -19.48 -9.00 24.52
C ILE A 459 -19.69 -7.66 25.22
N ALA A 460 -19.56 -7.61 26.56
CA ALA A 460 -19.69 -6.37 27.32
C ALA A 460 -18.53 -5.39 27.02
N LEU A 461 -17.31 -5.88 26.86
CA LEU A 461 -16.12 -5.08 26.55
C LEU A 461 -16.08 -4.62 25.08
N LYS A 462 -16.51 -5.49 24.16
CA LYS A 462 -16.50 -5.28 22.70
C LYS A 462 -17.85 -5.66 22.08
N PRO A 463 -18.87 -4.80 22.14
CA PRO A 463 -20.21 -5.11 21.62
C PRO A 463 -20.28 -5.36 20.11
N GLU A 464 -19.22 -5.06 19.37
CA GLU A 464 -19.06 -5.33 17.93
C GLU A 464 -18.34 -6.66 17.63
N HIS A 465 -18.00 -7.45 18.63
CA HIS A 465 -17.24 -8.70 18.45
C HIS A 465 -18.14 -9.84 17.95
N ALA A 466 -18.37 -9.91 16.63
CA ALA A 466 -19.26 -10.88 15.99
C ALA A 466 -19.00 -12.33 16.40
N HIS A 467 -17.72 -12.75 16.44
CA HIS A 467 -17.36 -14.13 16.77
C HIS A 467 -17.67 -14.51 18.24
N ALA A 468 -17.67 -13.55 19.18
CA ALA A 468 -18.06 -13.85 20.57
C ALA A 468 -19.57 -14.13 20.68
N TYR A 469 -20.40 -13.35 19.99
CA TYR A 469 -21.83 -13.63 19.88
C TYR A 469 -22.08 -15.00 19.22
N ASN A 470 -21.35 -15.28 18.14
CA ASN A 470 -21.48 -16.54 17.41
C ASN A 470 -21.08 -17.74 18.28
N ALA A 471 -19.92 -17.68 18.93
CA ALA A 471 -19.43 -18.78 19.78
C ALA A 471 -20.38 -19.08 20.94
N LEU A 472 -20.88 -18.02 21.62
CA LEU A 472 -21.87 -18.20 22.68
C LEU A 472 -23.17 -18.77 22.14
N GLY A 473 -23.71 -18.17 21.07
CA GLY A 473 -24.97 -18.61 20.47
C GLY A 473 -24.90 -20.05 19.95
N TYR A 474 -23.85 -20.41 19.25
CA TYR A 474 -23.63 -21.77 18.77
C TYR A 474 -23.55 -22.79 19.93
N THR A 475 -22.74 -22.48 20.96
CA THR A 475 -22.62 -23.37 22.12
C THR A 475 -23.96 -23.57 22.84
N LEU A 476 -24.75 -22.50 22.99
CA LEU A 476 -26.09 -22.60 23.59
C LEU A 476 -27.05 -23.43 22.74
N ALA A 477 -27.00 -23.31 21.42
CA ALA A 477 -27.82 -24.08 20.49
C ALA A 477 -27.41 -25.55 20.45
N ASP A 478 -26.10 -25.84 20.51
CA ASP A 478 -25.58 -27.20 20.38
C ASP A 478 -25.64 -28.00 21.69
N ARG A 479 -25.33 -27.36 22.82
CA ARG A 479 -25.11 -28.03 24.12
C ARG A 479 -26.21 -27.80 25.15
N THR A 480 -27.22 -26.97 24.84
CA THR A 480 -28.32 -26.66 25.74
C THR A 480 -29.67 -26.63 25.01
N GLU A 481 -30.74 -26.33 25.74
CA GLU A 481 -32.08 -26.11 25.16
C GLU A 481 -32.44 -24.61 25.07
N ARG A 482 -31.45 -23.70 25.21
CA ARG A 482 -31.64 -22.23 25.18
C ARG A 482 -31.67 -21.70 23.75
N PHE A 483 -32.47 -22.31 22.88
CA PHE A 483 -32.49 -22.05 21.46
C PHE A 483 -32.92 -20.62 21.09
N SER A 484 -33.88 -20.03 21.83
CA SER A 484 -34.32 -18.66 21.56
C SER A 484 -33.22 -17.65 21.81
N GLU A 485 -32.51 -17.75 22.91
CA GLU A 485 -31.38 -16.90 23.24
C GLU A 485 -30.21 -17.12 22.26
N ALA A 486 -29.95 -18.37 21.91
CA ALA A 486 -28.95 -18.71 20.90
C ALA A 486 -29.25 -18.03 19.56
N LEU A 487 -30.53 -18.02 19.13
CA LEU A 487 -30.94 -17.35 17.89
C LEU A 487 -30.71 -15.85 17.95
N GLU A 488 -31.06 -15.18 19.05
CA GLU A 488 -30.82 -13.72 19.22
C GLU A 488 -29.34 -13.38 19.13
N LEU A 489 -28.48 -14.16 19.81
CA LEU A 489 -27.04 -13.97 19.77
C LEU A 489 -26.47 -14.17 18.36
N ILE A 490 -26.86 -15.25 17.67
CA ILE A 490 -26.38 -15.53 16.31
C ILE A 490 -26.90 -14.49 15.30
N GLN A 491 -28.17 -14.05 15.43
CA GLN A 491 -28.69 -12.95 14.60
C GLN A 491 -27.88 -11.66 14.78
N LYS A 492 -27.47 -11.37 16.02
CA LYS A 492 -26.56 -10.24 16.28
C LYS A 492 -25.20 -10.45 15.62
N ALA A 493 -24.65 -11.65 15.65
CA ALA A 493 -23.40 -11.99 14.96
C ALA A 493 -23.53 -11.80 13.44
N VAL A 494 -24.61 -12.27 12.82
CA VAL A 494 -24.92 -12.07 11.40
C VAL A 494 -25.03 -10.59 11.04
N ALA A 495 -25.69 -9.79 11.88
CA ALA A 495 -25.80 -8.34 11.66
C ALA A 495 -24.44 -7.63 11.68
N LEU A 496 -23.50 -8.11 12.51
CA LEU A 496 -22.14 -7.57 12.63
C LEU A 496 -21.20 -8.07 11.50
N ALA A 497 -21.40 -9.31 11.02
CA ALA A 497 -20.59 -9.94 9.97
C ALA A 497 -21.45 -10.72 8.97
N PRO A 498 -22.23 -10.05 8.09
CA PRO A 498 -23.25 -10.69 7.26
C PRO A 498 -22.70 -11.57 6.15
N GLY A 499 -21.41 -11.50 5.88
CA GLY A 499 -20.73 -12.29 4.85
C GLY A 499 -19.96 -13.51 5.35
N ASP A 500 -19.91 -13.73 6.66
CA ASP A 500 -19.13 -14.82 7.25
C ASP A 500 -19.88 -16.16 7.15
N PRO A 501 -19.35 -17.15 6.39
CA PRO A 501 -20.04 -18.42 6.18
C PRO A 501 -20.18 -19.25 7.44
N PHE A 502 -19.27 -19.13 8.42
CA PHE A 502 -19.36 -19.87 9.70
C PHE A 502 -20.42 -19.31 10.63
N ILE A 503 -20.63 -17.99 10.58
CA ILE A 503 -21.73 -17.35 11.33
C ILE A 503 -23.07 -17.67 10.68
N ILE A 504 -23.14 -17.73 9.35
CA ILE A 504 -24.33 -18.16 8.61
C ILE A 504 -24.63 -19.64 8.90
N ASP A 505 -23.61 -20.50 8.95
CA ASP A 505 -23.76 -21.91 9.36
C ASP A 505 -24.37 -22.03 10.76
N SER A 506 -23.88 -21.29 11.73
CA SER A 506 -24.42 -21.26 13.09
C SER A 506 -25.89 -20.82 13.12
N LEU A 507 -26.28 -19.87 12.25
CA LEU A 507 -27.68 -19.47 12.09
C LEU A 507 -28.52 -20.64 11.58
N GLY A 508 -28.06 -21.34 10.57
CA GLY A 508 -28.74 -22.52 10.04
C GLY A 508 -28.84 -23.65 11.07
N TRP A 509 -27.79 -23.86 11.87
CA TRP A 509 -27.78 -24.83 12.92
C TRP A 509 -28.84 -24.53 14.00
N VAL A 510 -28.93 -23.29 14.51
CA VAL A 510 -29.96 -22.94 15.52
C VAL A 510 -31.37 -22.99 14.93
N GLN A 511 -31.58 -22.68 13.65
CA GLN A 511 -32.87 -22.88 12.97
C GLN A 511 -33.26 -24.36 12.95
N PHE A 512 -32.28 -25.24 12.67
CA PHE A 512 -32.50 -26.71 12.74
C PHE A 512 -32.90 -27.15 14.14
N ARG A 513 -32.18 -26.71 15.18
CA ARG A 513 -32.49 -27.04 16.57
C ARG A 513 -33.88 -26.54 17.03
N LEU A 514 -34.38 -25.47 16.40
CA LEU A 514 -35.74 -24.95 16.57
C LEU A 514 -36.80 -25.68 15.73
N GLY A 515 -36.43 -26.70 14.96
CA GLY A 515 -37.33 -27.43 14.06
C GLY A 515 -37.71 -26.71 12.78
N ARG A 516 -37.04 -25.57 12.43
CA ARG A 516 -37.31 -24.78 11.23
C ARG A 516 -36.50 -25.35 10.07
N LEU A 517 -36.87 -26.56 9.61
CA LEU A 517 -36.03 -27.33 8.67
C LEU A 517 -35.84 -26.66 7.33
N GLU A 518 -36.86 -25.96 6.79
CA GLU A 518 -36.78 -25.27 5.49
C GLU A 518 -35.85 -24.06 5.58
N ASP A 519 -35.98 -23.24 6.62
CA ASP A 519 -35.10 -22.09 6.86
C ASP A 519 -33.65 -22.54 7.05
N ALA A 520 -33.44 -23.60 7.83
CA ALA A 520 -32.13 -24.18 8.09
C ALA A 520 -31.46 -24.68 6.81
N GLN A 521 -32.19 -25.38 5.94
CA GLN A 521 -31.68 -25.86 4.66
C GLN A 521 -31.24 -24.70 3.78
N HIS A 522 -32.07 -23.66 3.68
CA HIS A 522 -31.73 -22.48 2.87
C HIS A 522 -30.49 -21.76 3.38
N THR A 523 -30.44 -21.52 4.69
CA THR A 523 -29.33 -20.81 5.33
C THR A 523 -28.02 -21.60 5.24
N LEU A 524 -28.04 -22.92 5.54
CA LEU A 524 -26.86 -23.76 5.45
C LEU A 524 -26.37 -23.95 4.01
N LYS A 525 -27.31 -23.99 3.05
CA LYS A 525 -26.93 -24.04 1.65
C LYS A 525 -26.24 -22.76 1.21
N ASP A 526 -26.70 -21.57 1.63
CA ASP A 526 -26.01 -20.30 1.37
C ASP A 526 -24.60 -20.29 1.99
N ALA A 527 -24.44 -20.76 3.23
CA ALA A 527 -23.14 -20.89 3.87
C ALA A 527 -22.20 -21.81 3.07
N TYR A 528 -22.69 -22.99 2.66
CA TYR A 528 -21.92 -23.98 1.91
C TYR A 528 -21.55 -23.51 0.51
N ASP A 529 -22.44 -22.82 -0.18
CA ASP A 529 -22.19 -22.27 -1.52
C ASP A 529 -21.11 -21.16 -1.47
N ARG A 530 -21.02 -20.41 -0.37
CA ARG A 530 -19.97 -19.41 -0.15
C ARG A 530 -18.62 -20.05 0.17
N GLN A 531 -18.64 -21.07 1.03
CA GLN A 531 -17.45 -21.80 1.46
C GLN A 531 -17.79 -23.28 1.67
N PRO A 532 -17.38 -24.17 0.75
CA PRO A 532 -17.51 -25.61 0.92
C PRO A 532 -16.62 -26.13 2.06
N ASP A 533 -17.10 -26.03 3.30
CA ASP A 533 -16.41 -26.47 4.50
C ASP A 533 -17.00 -27.80 5.00
N PRO A 534 -16.21 -28.73 5.56
CA PRO A 534 -16.68 -30.02 6.03
C PRO A 534 -17.66 -29.94 7.22
N GLU A 535 -17.55 -28.96 8.11
CA GLU A 535 -18.50 -28.77 9.22
C GLU A 535 -19.84 -28.26 8.68
N ILE A 536 -19.82 -27.28 7.77
CA ILE A 536 -21.04 -26.79 7.10
C ILE A 536 -21.72 -27.91 6.32
N ALA A 537 -20.95 -28.76 5.64
CA ALA A 537 -21.48 -29.92 4.92
C ALA A 537 -22.13 -30.96 5.88
N ALA A 538 -21.53 -31.15 7.06
CA ALA A 538 -22.08 -32.02 8.07
C ALA A 538 -23.45 -31.51 8.55
N HIS A 539 -23.57 -30.23 8.89
CA HIS A 539 -24.82 -29.59 9.33
C HIS A 539 -25.89 -29.62 8.24
N LEU A 540 -25.55 -29.20 7.01
CA LEU A 540 -26.48 -29.22 5.88
C LEU A 540 -27.01 -30.64 5.60
N GLY A 541 -26.12 -31.63 5.63
CA GLY A 541 -26.50 -33.03 5.45
C GLY A 541 -27.46 -33.53 6.57
N GLN A 542 -27.25 -33.11 7.81
CA GLN A 542 -28.16 -33.46 8.91
C GLN A 542 -29.58 -32.88 8.72
N VAL A 543 -29.67 -31.64 8.23
CA VAL A 543 -30.95 -31.01 7.90
C VAL A 543 -31.65 -31.77 6.76
N LEU A 544 -30.91 -32.07 5.66
CA LEU A 544 -31.43 -32.85 4.53
C LEU A 544 -31.94 -34.23 5.01
N TRP A 545 -31.19 -34.89 5.87
CA TRP A 545 -31.59 -36.19 6.44
C TRP A 545 -32.87 -36.07 7.25
N ALA A 546 -32.99 -35.08 8.12
CA ALA A 546 -34.18 -34.82 8.92
C ALA A 546 -35.43 -34.51 8.08
N GLN A 547 -35.26 -33.93 6.91
CA GLN A 547 -36.32 -33.71 5.92
C GLN A 547 -36.67 -34.96 5.09
N GLY A 548 -36.00 -36.10 5.32
CA GLY A 548 -36.20 -37.32 4.54
C GLY A 548 -35.43 -37.37 3.21
N GLN A 549 -34.62 -36.36 2.88
CA GLN A 549 -33.81 -36.30 1.68
C GLN A 549 -32.49 -37.11 1.84
N LYS A 550 -32.63 -38.37 2.26
CA LYS A 550 -31.50 -39.23 2.71
C LYS A 550 -30.40 -39.40 1.64
N ASP A 551 -30.79 -39.59 0.39
CA ASP A 551 -29.84 -39.74 -0.73
C ASP A 551 -29.04 -38.49 -0.98
N ALA A 552 -29.66 -37.31 -0.83
CA ALA A 552 -28.96 -36.03 -0.98
C ALA A 552 -27.98 -35.79 0.16
N ALA A 553 -28.36 -36.07 1.39
CA ALA A 553 -27.51 -36.00 2.56
C ALA A 553 -26.28 -36.89 2.43
N THR A 554 -26.48 -38.17 2.08
CA THR A 554 -25.41 -39.17 1.93
C THR A 554 -24.42 -38.76 0.84
N ARG A 555 -24.93 -38.30 -0.32
CA ARG A 555 -24.06 -37.81 -1.41
C ARG A 555 -23.24 -36.61 -0.98
N LEU A 556 -23.82 -35.63 -0.28
CA LEU A 556 -23.13 -34.46 0.22
C LEU A 556 -22.00 -34.85 1.19
N TRP A 557 -22.30 -35.67 2.19
CA TRP A 557 -21.30 -36.12 3.16
C TRP A 557 -20.18 -36.92 2.53
N GLN A 558 -20.47 -37.85 1.61
CA GLN A 558 -19.46 -38.63 0.92
C GLN A 558 -18.57 -37.78 0.03
N ALA A 559 -19.14 -36.84 -0.73
CA ALA A 559 -18.38 -35.94 -1.57
C ALA A 559 -17.44 -35.03 -0.73
N SER A 560 -17.96 -34.46 0.36
CA SER A 560 -17.18 -33.61 1.26
C SER A 560 -16.12 -34.38 2.03
N TYR A 561 -16.42 -35.62 2.46
CA TYR A 561 -15.46 -36.49 3.15
C TYR A 561 -14.32 -36.94 2.23
N LYS A 562 -14.62 -37.22 0.96
CA LYS A 562 -13.59 -37.54 -0.04
C LYS A 562 -12.58 -36.39 -0.21
N ALA A 563 -13.06 -35.15 -0.13
CA ALA A 563 -12.19 -33.97 -0.21
C ALA A 563 -11.48 -33.66 1.12
N ASN A 564 -12.05 -34.10 2.26
CA ASN A 564 -11.57 -33.82 3.62
C ASN A 564 -11.61 -35.08 4.48
N PRO A 565 -10.75 -36.09 4.24
CA PRO A 565 -10.83 -37.40 4.90
C PRO A 565 -10.54 -37.34 6.41
N ASP A 566 -9.92 -36.30 6.90
CA ASP A 566 -9.60 -36.08 8.30
C ASP A 566 -10.73 -35.43 9.10
N SER A 567 -11.89 -35.11 8.48
CA SER A 567 -13.00 -34.44 9.14
C SER A 567 -13.73 -35.41 10.07
N GLU A 568 -13.66 -35.13 11.38
CA GLU A 568 -14.38 -35.89 12.42
C GLU A 568 -15.89 -35.70 12.29
N ALA A 569 -16.36 -34.48 11.99
CA ALA A 569 -17.78 -34.16 11.83
C ALA A 569 -18.42 -34.97 10.70
N LEU A 570 -17.77 -35.06 9.54
CA LEU A 570 -18.27 -35.82 8.41
C LEU A 570 -18.20 -37.33 8.67
N ARG A 571 -17.14 -37.81 9.34
CA ARG A 571 -17.01 -39.21 9.75
C ARG A 571 -18.18 -39.60 10.69
N ALA A 572 -18.41 -38.81 11.74
CA ALA A 572 -19.50 -39.04 12.69
C ALA A 572 -20.88 -39.02 12.00
N ALA A 573 -21.12 -38.08 11.08
CA ALA A 573 -22.36 -38.01 10.30
C ALA A 573 -22.59 -39.27 9.46
N LEU A 574 -21.55 -39.75 8.77
CA LEU A 574 -21.63 -40.99 7.96
C LEU A 574 -21.83 -42.23 8.83
N GLU A 575 -21.10 -42.38 9.94
CA GLU A 575 -21.23 -43.52 10.84
C GLU A 575 -22.64 -43.59 11.50
N GLN A 576 -23.19 -42.42 11.86
CA GLN A 576 -24.51 -42.36 12.49
C GLN A 576 -25.67 -42.72 11.55
N HIS A 577 -25.53 -42.50 10.23
CA HIS A 577 -26.61 -42.54 9.26
C HIS A 577 -26.47 -43.57 8.14
N THR A 578 -25.33 -44.28 8.01
CA THR A 578 -25.08 -45.27 6.94
C THR A 578 -25.16 -46.73 7.44
N HIS A 579 -25.66 -46.97 8.65
CA HIS A 579 -25.94 -48.33 9.20
C HIS A 579 -27.39 -48.73 9.03
#